data_e32094a90c8b05f7c27bca37c6135a23
#
_entry.id   e32094a90c8b05f7c27bca37c6135a23
#
_cell.length_a   1.000
_cell.length_b   1.000
_cell.length_c   1.000
_cell.angle_alpha   90.00
_cell.angle_beta   90.00
_cell.angle_gamma   90.00
#
_symmetry.space_group_name_H-M   'P 1'
#
loop_
_entity.id
_entity.type
_entity.pdbx_description
1 polymer ?
#
loop_
_entity_poly.entity_id
_entity_poly.type
_entity_poly.pdbx_seq_one_letter_code
_entity_poly.pdbx_strand_id
1 'polypeptide(L)'
;MRTRWKPPPLDIFKINFDGAVFAEENYSGVGVVIRNREGLVFAAMAEKIPQLLKPIEIEARAATRALEFAREVGISAAVLEGDPLLVIKALETKDVGLAPFGLLIQDAYSFIPAFSLLSYSLIQRERAT
;
A
#
# COMPACT_ATOMS: atom_id res chain seq x y z
N MET A 1 -0.56 45.61 8.90
CA MET A 1 -1.26 44.49 8.29
C MET A 1 -0.93 43.20 9.02
N ARG A 2 -1.92 42.44 9.29
CA ARG A 2 -1.70 41.20 10.00
C ARG A 2 -1.62 40.05 9.02
N THR A 3 -0.52 39.32 9.06
CA THR A 3 -0.38 38.13 8.25
C THR A 3 -1.17 37.00 8.89
N ARG A 4 -2.13 36.48 8.14
CA ARG A 4 -2.90 35.35 8.63
C ARG A 4 -2.05 34.08 8.49
N TRP A 5 -1.92 33.38 9.59
CA TRP A 5 -1.27 32.07 9.55
C TRP A 5 -2.12 31.08 8.78
N LYS A 6 -1.52 30.37 7.87
CA LYS A 6 -2.17 29.27 7.16
C LYS A 6 -1.42 28.00 7.49
N PRO A 7 -2.17 26.92 7.78
CA PRO A 7 -1.50 25.65 7.94
C PRO A 7 -0.77 25.27 6.65
N PRO A 8 0.38 24.61 6.72
CA PRO A 8 1.06 24.15 5.52
C PRO A 8 0.12 23.23 4.72
N PRO A 9 0.24 23.22 3.40
CA PRO A 9 -0.53 22.29 2.60
C PRO A 9 -0.34 20.88 3.11
N LEU A 10 -1.40 20.10 3.11
CA LEU A 10 -1.31 18.72 3.52
C LEU A 10 -0.37 17.98 2.57
N ASP A 11 0.68 17.40 3.12
CA ASP A 11 1.58 16.60 2.32
C ASP A 11 0.90 15.27 2.01
N ILE A 12 0.76 15.00 0.73
CA ILE A 12 0.19 13.75 0.26
C ILE A 12 1.32 12.90 -0.27
N PHE A 13 1.53 11.79 0.37
CA PHE A 13 2.56 10.84 0.01
C PHE A 13 2.02 9.78 -0.92
N LYS A 14 2.89 9.19 -1.68
CA LYS A 14 2.55 8.08 -2.55
C LYS A 14 3.16 6.81 -1.96
N ILE A 15 2.33 5.83 -1.69
CA ILE A 15 2.75 4.56 -1.12
C ILE A 15 2.68 3.51 -2.22
N ASN A 16 3.83 2.97 -2.60
CA ASN A 16 3.90 1.88 -3.56
C ASN A 16 4.22 0.59 -2.82
N PHE A 17 3.52 -0.47 -3.17
CA PHE A 17 3.78 -1.78 -2.59
C PHE A 17 3.88 -2.84 -3.68
N ASP A 18 4.61 -3.89 -3.39
CA ASP A 18 4.76 -5.01 -4.30
C ASP A 18 5.04 -6.28 -3.49
N GLY A 19 4.53 -7.39 -3.98
CA GLY A 19 4.80 -8.70 -3.43
C GLY A 19 5.48 -9.57 -4.47
N ALA A 20 6.36 -10.44 -4.03
CA ALA A 20 7.08 -11.34 -4.90
C ALA A 20 7.19 -12.72 -4.27
N VAL A 21 7.17 -13.74 -5.10
CA VAL A 21 7.34 -15.12 -4.68
C VAL A 21 8.62 -15.66 -5.30
N PHE A 22 9.50 -16.18 -4.45
CA PHE A 22 10.79 -16.74 -4.85
C PHE A 22 10.74 -18.24 -4.64
N ALA A 23 10.21 -18.95 -5.63
CA ALA A 23 9.90 -20.36 -5.51
C ALA A 23 11.15 -21.22 -5.30
N GLU A 24 12.24 -20.89 -5.97
CA GLU A 24 13.49 -21.67 -5.85
C GLU A 24 14.09 -21.55 -4.47
N GLU A 25 13.99 -20.36 -3.87
CA GLU A 25 14.53 -20.10 -2.54
C GLU A 25 13.52 -20.37 -1.43
N ASN A 26 12.30 -20.73 -1.80
CA ASN A 26 11.23 -21.13 -0.88
C ASN A 26 10.81 -20.02 0.08
N TYR A 27 10.71 -18.79 -0.40
CA TYR A 27 10.20 -17.68 0.39
C TYR A 27 9.42 -16.69 -0.46
N SER A 28 8.74 -15.78 0.22
CA SER A 28 8.03 -14.64 -0.40
C SER A 28 8.59 -13.34 0.15
N GLY A 29 8.35 -12.26 -0.53
CA GLY A 29 8.86 -10.95 -0.12
C GLY A 29 7.83 -9.85 -0.32
N VAL A 30 7.92 -8.82 0.52
CA VAL A 30 7.11 -7.62 0.44
C VAL A 30 8.05 -6.43 0.36
N GLY A 31 7.75 -5.50 -0.54
CA GLY A 31 8.45 -4.23 -0.64
C GLY A 31 7.48 -3.07 -0.57
N VAL A 32 7.88 -2.02 0.11
CA VAL A 32 7.09 -0.78 0.21
C VAL A 32 8.03 0.40 0.03
N VAL A 33 7.62 1.34 -0.81
CA VAL A 33 8.36 2.60 -1.01
C VAL A 33 7.36 3.74 -0.86
N ILE A 34 7.71 4.70 -0.03
CA ILE A 34 6.90 5.89 0.19
C ILE A 34 7.65 7.09 -0.33
N ARG A 35 7.02 7.85 -1.23
CA ARG A 35 7.60 9.04 -1.86
C ARG A 35 6.81 10.27 -1.49
N ASN A 36 7.49 11.40 -1.40
CA ASN A 36 6.85 12.67 -1.18
C ASN A 36 6.28 13.24 -2.49
N ARG A 37 5.75 14.46 -2.43
CA ARG A 37 5.13 15.12 -3.59
C ARG A 37 6.12 15.34 -4.74
N GLU A 38 7.37 15.52 -4.43
CA GLU A 38 8.42 15.72 -5.44
C GLU A 38 8.93 14.40 -6.00
N GLY A 39 8.40 13.28 -5.54
CA GLY A 39 8.84 11.97 -5.99
C GLY A 39 10.07 11.42 -5.29
N LEU A 40 10.54 12.11 -4.26
CA LEU A 40 11.71 11.65 -3.50
C LEU A 40 11.29 10.59 -2.49
N VAL A 41 12.15 9.61 -2.30
CA VAL A 41 11.87 8.54 -1.34
C VAL A 41 11.93 9.10 0.07
N PHE A 42 10.82 8.98 0.79
CA PHE A 42 10.72 9.36 2.18
C PHE A 42 11.05 8.18 3.10
N ALA A 43 10.57 7.00 2.75
CA ALA A 43 10.79 5.80 3.54
C ALA A 43 10.64 4.57 2.64
N ALA A 44 11.32 3.50 2.98
CA ALA A 44 11.22 2.25 2.26
C ALA A 44 11.45 1.09 3.21
N MET A 45 10.84 -0.05 2.91
CA MET A 45 11.06 -1.26 3.66
C MET A 45 10.99 -2.48 2.75
N ALA A 46 11.61 -3.55 3.19
CA ALA A 46 11.49 -4.86 2.56
C ALA A 46 11.38 -5.89 3.66
N GLU A 47 10.55 -6.88 3.44
CA GLU A 47 10.32 -7.94 4.41
C GLU A 47 10.37 -9.29 3.72
N LYS A 48 11.10 -10.22 4.30
CA LYS A 48 11.16 -11.59 3.83
C LYS A 48 10.18 -12.42 4.64
N ILE A 49 9.37 -13.19 3.94
CA ILE A 49 8.40 -14.10 4.56
C ILE A 49 8.88 -15.51 4.28
N PRO A 50 9.22 -16.32 5.31
CA PRO A 50 9.81 -17.64 5.11
C PRO A 50 8.78 -18.69 4.70
N GLN A 51 7.90 -18.35 3.79
CA GLN A 51 6.86 -19.21 3.27
C GLN A 51 6.59 -18.87 1.82
N LEU A 52 6.22 -19.88 1.03
CA LEU A 52 5.72 -19.64 -0.32
C LEU A 52 4.24 -19.32 -0.22
N LEU A 53 3.89 -18.08 -0.47
CA LEU A 53 2.49 -17.67 -0.51
C LEU A 53 1.99 -17.68 -1.96
N LYS A 54 0.67 -17.82 -2.11
CA LYS A 54 0.06 -17.66 -3.42
C LYS A 54 0.19 -16.19 -3.85
N PRO A 55 0.25 -15.90 -5.15
CA PRO A 55 0.39 -14.52 -5.61
C PRO A 55 -0.63 -13.56 -5.01
N ILE A 56 -1.91 -13.97 -4.91
CA ILE A 56 -2.92 -13.11 -4.32
C ILE A 56 -2.69 -12.87 -2.84
N GLU A 57 -2.17 -13.87 -2.15
CA GLU A 57 -1.89 -13.76 -0.71
C GLU A 57 -0.74 -12.79 -0.45
N ILE A 58 0.34 -12.88 -1.24
CA ILE A 58 1.48 -11.99 -1.03
C ILE A 58 1.13 -10.54 -1.40
N GLU A 59 0.28 -10.34 -2.41
CA GLU A 59 -0.14 -8.99 -2.77
C GLU A 59 -1.03 -8.38 -1.70
N ALA A 60 -1.96 -9.14 -1.14
CA ALA A 60 -2.78 -8.68 -0.02
C ALA A 60 -1.93 -8.36 1.20
N ARG A 61 -0.93 -9.18 1.46
CA ARG A 61 0.01 -8.97 2.56
C ARG A 61 0.83 -7.71 2.35
N ALA A 62 1.26 -7.47 1.11
CA ALA A 62 2.02 -6.29 0.75
C ALA A 62 1.19 -5.02 0.95
N ALA A 63 -0.08 -5.04 0.54
CA ALA A 63 -0.98 -3.90 0.75
C ALA A 63 -1.18 -3.60 2.23
N THR A 64 -1.40 -4.63 3.04
CA THR A 64 -1.56 -4.48 4.49
C THR A 64 -0.30 -3.89 5.11
N ARG A 65 0.85 -4.43 4.75
CA ARG A 65 2.12 -3.97 5.30
C ARG A 65 2.42 -2.53 4.88
N ALA A 66 2.03 -2.16 3.67
CA ALA A 66 2.20 -0.80 3.17
C ALA A 66 1.45 0.21 4.04
N LEU A 67 0.20 -0.06 4.37
CA LEU A 67 -0.61 0.81 5.21
C LEU A 67 -0.07 0.87 6.64
N GLU A 68 0.31 -0.27 7.18
CA GLU A 68 0.91 -0.35 8.51
C GLU A 68 2.22 0.45 8.58
N PHE A 69 3.09 0.27 7.60
CA PHE A 69 4.37 0.96 7.54
C PHE A 69 4.18 2.48 7.41
N ALA A 70 3.25 2.92 6.56
CA ALA A 70 2.94 4.34 6.42
C ALA A 70 2.50 4.94 7.75
N ARG A 71 1.67 4.23 8.49
CA ARG A 71 1.25 4.65 9.82
C ARG A 71 2.43 4.73 10.78
N GLU A 72 3.30 3.73 10.76
CA GLU A 72 4.49 3.68 11.62
C GLU A 72 5.41 4.88 11.42
N VAL A 73 5.53 5.36 10.18
CA VAL A 73 6.38 6.50 9.86
C VAL A 73 5.63 7.83 9.90
N GLY A 74 4.39 7.84 10.38
CA GLY A 74 3.65 9.06 10.66
C GLY A 74 2.91 9.68 9.49
N ILE A 75 2.60 8.91 8.45
CA ILE A 75 1.88 9.43 7.29
C ILE A 75 0.38 9.33 7.52
N SER A 76 -0.34 10.44 7.31
CA SER A 76 -1.78 10.49 7.47
C SER A 76 -2.53 10.82 6.18
N ALA A 77 -1.85 11.27 5.14
CA ALA A 77 -2.46 11.57 3.85
C ALA A 77 -1.65 10.91 2.75
N ALA A 78 -2.29 10.05 1.98
CA ALA A 78 -1.56 9.24 1.01
C ALA A 78 -2.42 8.76 -0.14
N VAL A 79 -1.76 8.42 -1.22
CA VAL A 79 -2.30 7.65 -2.33
C VAL A 79 -1.63 6.29 -2.29
N LEU A 80 -2.40 5.24 -2.16
CA LEU A 80 -1.90 3.88 -2.20
C LEU A 80 -1.92 3.39 -3.64
N GLU A 81 -0.74 3.03 -4.15
CA GLU A 81 -0.60 2.52 -5.51
C GLU A 81 -0.08 1.10 -5.48
N GLY A 82 -0.67 0.26 -6.26
CA GLY A 82 -0.24 -1.12 -6.33
C GLY A 82 -0.89 -1.89 -7.44
N ASP A 83 -0.40 -3.08 -7.61
CA ASP A 83 -0.87 -4.11 -8.49
C ASP A 83 -0.89 -5.39 -7.64
N PRO A 84 -1.84 -6.27 -7.75
CA PRO A 84 -2.84 -6.34 -8.80
C PRO A 84 -4.09 -5.50 -8.52
N LEU A 85 -4.79 -5.23 -9.61
CA LEU A 85 -6.06 -4.52 -9.62
C LEU A 85 -7.05 -5.03 -8.58
N LEU A 86 -7.09 -6.34 -8.38
CA LEU A 86 -8.06 -6.97 -7.49
C LEU A 86 -7.91 -6.50 -6.05
N VAL A 87 -6.66 -6.33 -5.57
CA VAL A 87 -6.39 -5.86 -4.21
C VAL A 87 -6.88 -4.42 -4.06
N ILE A 88 -6.54 -3.57 -5.03
CA ILE A 88 -6.94 -2.16 -4.99
C ILE A 88 -8.46 -2.02 -5.05
N LYS A 89 -9.12 -2.78 -5.92
CA LYS A 89 -10.57 -2.75 -6.01
C LYS A 89 -11.24 -3.20 -4.72
N ALA A 90 -10.71 -4.23 -4.07
CA ALA A 90 -11.24 -4.69 -2.80
C ALA A 90 -11.13 -3.61 -1.73
N LEU A 91 -10.01 -2.89 -1.70
CA LEU A 91 -9.81 -1.79 -0.75
C LEU A 91 -10.78 -0.64 -1.02
N GLU A 92 -10.97 -0.27 -2.29
CA GLU A 92 -11.87 0.82 -2.66
C GLU A 92 -13.33 0.51 -2.32
N THR A 93 -13.77 -0.71 -2.60
CA THR A 93 -15.17 -1.09 -2.40
C THR A 93 -15.46 -1.51 -0.96
N LYS A 94 -14.42 -1.78 -0.18
CA LYS A 94 -14.53 -2.35 1.15
C LYS A 94 -15.33 -3.65 1.15
N ASP A 95 -15.23 -4.38 0.06
CA ASP A 95 -15.96 -5.63 -0.11
C ASP A 95 -15.15 -6.78 0.47
N VAL A 96 -15.57 -7.25 1.64
CA VAL A 96 -14.93 -8.38 2.31
C VAL A 96 -15.70 -9.68 2.08
N GLY A 97 -16.71 -9.64 1.21
CA GLY A 97 -17.59 -10.78 0.99
C GLY A 97 -16.99 -11.88 0.13
N LEU A 98 -15.86 -11.64 -0.52
CA LEU A 98 -15.22 -12.63 -1.36
C LEU A 98 -14.20 -13.43 -0.55
N ALA A 99 -14.67 -14.44 0.15
CA ALA A 99 -13.79 -15.36 0.84
C ALA A 99 -13.13 -16.30 -0.18
N PRO A 100 -11.85 -16.64 -0.06
CA PRO A 100 -10.95 -16.27 1.04
C PRO A 100 -10.29 -14.90 0.88
N PHE A 101 -10.45 -14.25 -0.27
CA PHE A 101 -9.80 -12.96 -0.54
C PHE A 101 -10.22 -11.89 0.45
N GLY A 102 -11.51 -11.84 0.80
CA GLY A 102 -12.01 -10.89 1.77
C GLY A 102 -11.33 -11.01 3.12
N LEU A 103 -11.00 -12.22 3.55
CA LEU A 103 -10.29 -12.45 4.80
C LEU A 103 -8.85 -11.95 4.72
N LEU A 104 -8.20 -12.14 3.57
CA LEU A 104 -6.83 -11.68 3.37
C LEU A 104 -6.72 -10.16 3.43
N ILE A 105 -7.72 -9.45 2.95
CA ILE A 105 -7.70 -7.99 2.87
C ILE A 105 -8.26 -7.33 4.12
N GLN A 106 -8.89 -8.08 5.01
CA GLN A 106 -9.54 -7.53 6.20
C GLN A 106 -8.57 -6.81 7.12
N ASP A 107 -7.34 -7.31 7.24
CA ASP A 107 -6.31 -6.67 8.04
C ASP A 107 -5.94 -5.30 7.48
N ALA A 108 -5.91 -5.16 6.15
CA ALA A 108 -5.65 -3.88 5.52
C ALA A 108 -6.71 -2.86 5.90
N TYR A 109 -7.97 -3.25 5.95
CA TYR A 109 -9.06 -2.36 6.33
C TYR A 109 -8.89 -1.77 7.73
N SER A 110 -8.26 -2.51 8.63
CA SER A 110 -8.08 -2.05 10.01
C SER A 110 -7.17 -0.83 10.11
N PHE A 111 -6.32 -0.59 9.10
CA PHE A 111 -5.41 0.54 9.08
C PHE A 111 -5.97 1.77 8.39
N ILE A 112 -7.05 1.62 7.62
CA ILE A 112 -7.62 2.73 6.85
C ILE A 112 -8.05 3.91 7.73
N PRO A 113 -8.71 3.70 8.88
CA PRO A 113 -9.14 4.82 9.73
C PRO A 113 -7.98 5.65 10.30
N ALA A 114 -6.75 5.15 10.25
CA ALA A 114 -5.59 5.91 10.72
C ALA A 114 -5.22 7.05 9.76
N PHE A 115 -5.76 7.04 8.55
CA PHE A 115 -5.47 8.05 7.55
C PHE A 115 -6.56 9.12 7.53
N SER A 116 -6.15 10.37 7.49
CA SER A 116 -7.08 11.48 7.32
C SER A 116 -7.52 11.60 5.86
N LEU A 117 -6.67 11.16 4.95
CA LEU A 117 -6.95 11.12 3.52
C LEU A 117 -6.22 9.93 2.92
N LEU A 118 -6.98 9.02 2.32
CA LEU A 118 -6.39 7.88 1.63
C LEU A 118 -7.17 7.63 0.34
N SER A 119 -6.46 7.66 -0.78
CA SER A 119 -7.02 7.32 -2.06
C SER A 119 -6.20 6.18 -2.69
N TYR A 120 -6.72 5.61 -3.74
CA TYR A 120 -6.14 4.42 -4.36
C TYR A 120 -5.87 4.68 -5.83
N SER A 121 -4.75 4.19 -6.31
CA SER A 121 -4.36 4.31 -7.69
C SER A 121 -3.79 2.98 -8.18
N LEU A 122 -4.08 2.67 -9.43
CA LEU A 122 -3.56 1.46 -10.07
C LEU A 122 -2.34 1.82 -10.87
N ILE A 123 -1.30 1.01 -10.71
CA ILE A 123 -0.15 1.09 -11.61
C ILE A 123 -0.48 0.21 -12.80
N GLN A 124 -0.65 0.84 -13.95
CA GLN A 124 -0.77 0.09 -15.19
C GLN A 124 0.64 -0.17 -15.68
N ARG A 125 1.01 -1.43 -15.74
CA ARG A 125 2.27 -1.79 -16.37
C ARG A 125 2.12 -1.52 -17.86
N GLU A 126 3.09 -0.79 -18.42
CA GLU A 126 3.14 -0.67 -19.86
C GLU A 126 3.22 -2.04 -20.48
N ARG A 127 2.25 -2.33 -21.32
CA ARG A 127 2.33 -3.54 -22.09
C ARG A 127 3.33 -3.30 -23.21
N ALA A 128 4.35 -4.12 -23.25
CA ALA A 128 5.21 -4.15 -24.38
C ALA A 128 4.36 -4.49 -25.61
N THR A 129 4.28 -3.58 -26.52
CA THR A 129 3.59 -3.80 -27.78
C THR A 129 4.57 -4.33 -28.79
#